data_63605466ad92ac5bdcd49f8cc58756b7
#
_entry.id   63605466ad92ac5bdcd49f8cc58756b7
#
_cell.length_a   1.000
_cell.length_b   1.000
_cell.length_c   1.000
_cell.angle_alpha   90.00
_cell.angle_beta   90.00
_cell.angle_gamma   90.00
#
_symmetry.space_group_name_H-M   'P 1'
#
loop_
_entity.id
_entity.type
_entity.pdbx_description
1 polymer ?
#
loop_
_entity_poly.entity_id
_entity_poly.type
_entity_poly.pdbx_seq_one_letter_code
_entity_poly.pdbx_strand_id
1 'polypeptide(L)'
;MIKRINTGIKKLDSMIEGGFPDDSVIGLIGPAGVGKSLFAIHYVLAGAKNGEKSVYINLEEPRTNIDKVMQTMNFGKEYTTFEKKNKIKTYCFDYNDFETVAYKIFKTIKEDKKIKRIVIDSFNGFFSYYKSSQISDEEKKSARKILSNAFSLFKREGLSILLVLEKNDFVKEINSLLTFKIDGLVELDYISLGSIERRIFIPKMRWTKQYDTSL
;
A
#
# COMPACT_ATOMS: atom_id res chain seq x y z
N MET A 1 -5.94 -16.45 18.53
CA MET A 1 -5.85 -16.36 17.05
C MET A 1 -5.48 -14.92 16.67
N ILE A 2 -4.62 -14.74 15.67
CA ILE A 2 -4.26 -13.41 15.16
C ILE A 2 -5.44 -12.88 14.36
N LYS A 3 -5.87 -11.66 14.66
CA LYS A 3 -6.93 -11.00 13.93
C LYS A 3 -6.49 -10.73 12.48
N ARG A 4 -7.39 -10.96 11.53
CA ARG A 4 -7.15 -10.77 10.09
C ARG A 4 -8.04 -9.68 9.53
N ILE A 5 -7.56 -9.01 8.52
CA ILE A 5 -8.32 -8.05 7.74
C ILE A 5 -8.30 -8.48 6.28
N ASN A 6 -9.46 -8.59 5.67
CA ASN A 6 -9.60 -9.02 4.28
C ASN A 6 -8.95 -8.02 3.32
N THR A 7 -8.37 -8.53 2.24
CA THR A 7 -7.75 -7.70 1.18
C THR A 7 -8.78 -7.18 0.17
N GLY A 8 -9.96 -7.77 0.12
CA GLY A 8 -10.97 -7.56 -0.92
C GLY A 8 -10.77 -8.46 -2.14
N ILE A 9 -9.73 -9.30 -2.13
CA ILE A 9 -9.44 -10.29 -3.16
C ILE A 9 -9.63 -11.67 -2.55
N LYS A 10 -10.82 -12.24 -2.74
CA LYS A 10 -11.26 -13.50 -2.07
C LYS A 10 -10.25 -14.64 -2.19
N LYS A 11 -9.64 -14.80 -3.37
CA LYS A 11 -8.68 -15.87 -3.62
C LYS A 11 -7.40 -15.67 -2.81
N LEU A 12 -6.90 -14.44 -2.71
CA LEU A 12 -5.76 -14.11 -1.86
C LEU A 12 -6.11 -14.31 -0.38
N ASP A 13 -7.27 -13.84 0.06
CA ASP A 13 -7.71 -13.98 1.45
C ASP A 13 -7.73 -15.46 1.87
N SER A 14 -8.21 -16.37 1.00
CA SER A 14 -8.20 -17.80 1.28
C SER A 14 -6.79 -18.40 1.42
N MET A 15 -5.78 -17.83 0.73
CA MET A 15 -4.40 -18.30 0.81
C MET A 15 -3.67 -17.83 2.08
N ILE A 16 -4.13 -16.76 2.69
CA ILE A 16 -3.51 -16.12 3.84
C ILE A 16 -4.44 -16.11 5.07
N GLU A 17 -5.15 -17.20 5.28
CA GLU A 17 -5.97 -17.44 6.49
C GLU A 17 -7.04 -16.34 6.72
N GLY A 18 -7.61 -15.78 5.66
CA GLY A 18 -8.71 -14.80 5.70
C GLY A 18 -8.28 -13.34 5.50
N GLY A 19 -7.02 -13.08 5.18
CA GLY A 19 -6.52 -11.74 4.89
C GLY A 19 -5.20 -11.40 5.57
N PHE A 20 -4.79 -10.15 5.46
CA PHE A 20 -3.55 -9.68 6.11
C PHE A 20 -3.66 -9.71 7.64
N PRO A 21 -2.58 -9.97 8.37
CA PRO A 21 -2.55 -9.76 9.82
C PRO A 21 -2.95 -8.32 10.15
N ASP A 22 -3.83 -8.15 11.14
CA ASP A 22 -4.20 -6.81 11.59
C ASP A 22 -2.97 -6.07 12.17
N ASP A 23 -3.00 -4.74 12.16
CA ASP A 23 -1.93 -3.88 12.66
C ASP A 23 -0.56 -4.15 12.01
N SER A 24 -0.56 -4.57 10.74
CA SER A 24 0.65 -4.92 9.99
C SER A 24 0.97 -3.91 8.87
N VAL A 25 2.24 -3.88 8.50
CA VAL A 25 2.74 -3.15 7.33
C VAL A 25 3.06 -4.15 6.23
N ILE A 26 2.31 -4.06 5.13
CA ILE A 26 2.43 -4.96 3.97
C ILE A 26 2.98 -4.17 2.78
N GLY A 27 3.98 -4.71 2.11
CA GLY A 27 4.45 -4.23 0.81
C GLY A 27 3.72 -4.95 -0.32
N LEU A 28 3.30 -4.19 -1.32
CA LEU A 28 2.77 -4.67 -2.59
C LEU A 28 3.71 -4.24 -3.70
N ILE A 29 4.46 -5.16 -4.27
CA ILE A 29 5.49 -4.88 -5.29
C ILE A 29 5.12 -5.51 -6.63
N GLY A 30 5.53 -4.87 -7.73
CA GLY A 30 5.36 -5.41 -9.07
C GLY A 30 5.73 -4.43 -10.16
N PRO A 31 5.83 -4.86 -11.43
CA PRO A 31 6.10 -3.99 -12.56
C PRO A 31 4.97 -2.97 -12.79
N ALA A 32 5.27 -1.93 -13.58
CA ALA A 32 4.26 -0.97 -14.01
C ALA A 32 3.11 -1.66 -14.76
N GLY A 33 1.88 -1.20 -14.56
CA GLY A 33 0.70 -1.71 -15.24
C GLY A 33 0.14 -3.06 -14.74
N VAL A 34 0.82 -3.76 -13.81
CA VAL A 34 0.38 -5.09 -13.34
C VAL A 34 -0.90 -5.06 -12.50
N GLY A 35 -1.35 -3.89 -12.05
CA GLY A 35 -2.59 -3.73 -11.29
C GLY A 35 -2.41 -3.43 -9.82
N LYS A 36 -1.25 -2.93 -9.37
CA LYS A 36 -0.98 -2.57 -7.97
C LYS A 36 -1.98 -1.56 -7.41
N SER A 37 -2.24 -0.47 -8.13
CA SER A 37 -3.19 0.57 -7.69
C SER A 37 -4.62 0.03 -7.62
N LEU A 38 -5.03 -0.85 -8.56
CA LEU A 38 -6.33 -1.52 -8.50
C LEU A 38 -6.44 -2.41 -7.25
N PHE A 39 -5.40 -3.17 -6.94
CA PHE A 39 -5.33 -3.95 -5.69
C PHE A 39 -5.50 -3.04 -4.46
N ALA A 40 -4.77 -1.93 -4.43
CA ALA A 40 -4.82 -0.97 -3.32
C ALA A 40 -6.21 -0.36 -3.15
N ILE A 41 -6.91 -0.06 -4.24
CA ILE A 41 -8.30 0.42 -4.22
C ILE A 41 -9.24 -0.66 -3.67
N HIS A 42 -9.09 -1.93 -4.09
CA HIS A 42 -9.88 -3.03 -3.53
C HIS A 42 -9.65 -3.19 -2.03
N TYR A 43 -8.43 -3.00 -1.55
CA TYR A 43 -8.09 -3.08 -0.13
C TYR A 43 -8.81 -2.00 0.71
N VAL A 44 -8.84 -0.73 0.26
CA VAL A 44 -9.58 0.32 0.98
C VAL A 44 -11.09 0.13 0.88
N LEU A 45 -11.60 -0.34 -0.26
CA LEU A 45 -13.01 -0.68 -0.44
C LEU A 45 -13.45 -1.80 0.51
N ALA A 46 -12.64 -2.84 0.66
CA ALA A 46 -12.93 -3.93 1.59
C ALA A 46 -13.06 -3.42 3.03
N GLY A 47 -12.19 -2.50 3.45
CA GLY A 47 -12.31 -1.84 4.75
C GLY A 47 -13.60 -1.06 4.90
N ALA A 48 -13.93 -0.24 3.90
CA ALA A 48 -15.17 0.57 3.93
C ALA A 48 -16.44 -0.30 3.99
N LYS A 49 -16.46 -1.44 3.28
CA LYS A 49 -17.54 -2.44 3.34
C LYS A 49 -17.69 -3.06 4.73
N ASN A 50 -16.60 -3.26 5.44
CA ASN A 50 -16.58 -3.77 6.81
C ASN A 50 -16.87 -2.68 7.86
N GLY A 51 -17.22 -1.45 7.44
CA GLY A 51 -17.52 -0.34 8.34
C GLY A 51 -16.29 0.41 8.84
N GLU A 52 -15.08 0.03 8.44
CA GLU A 52 -13.83 0.68 8.78
C GLU A 52 -13.67 2.02 8.04
N LYS A 53 -12.80 2.89 8.54
CA LYS A 53 -12.32 4.04 7.77
C LYS A 53 -10.98 3.73 7.13
N SER A 54 -10.87 4.09 5.86
CA SER A 54 -9.68 3.87 5.06
C SER A 54 -9.17 5.18 4.46
N VAL A 55 -7.85 5.29 4.31
CA VAL A 55 -7.19 6.42 3.66
C VAL A 55 -6.39 5.90 2.47
N TYR A 56 -6.61 6.49 1.29
CA TYR A 56 -5.83 6.24 0.09
C TYR A 56 -5.00 7.49 -0.22
N ILE A 57 -3.69 7.33 -0.21
CA ILE A 57 -2.73 8.39 -0.48
C ILE A 57 -2.04 8.06 -1.80
N ASN A 58 -2.24 8.91 -2.80
CA ASN A 58 -1.60 8.82 -4.08
C ASN A 58 -0.50 9.88 -4.19
N LEU A 59 0.71 9.44 -4.56
CA LEU A 59 1.90 10.29 -4.68
C LEU A 59 2.41 10.45 -6.12
N GLU A 60 1.72 9.86 -7.09
CA GLU A 60 2.18 9.84 -8.49
C GLU A 60 1.21 10.49 -9.46
N GLU A 61 -0.09 10.39 -9.18
CA GLU A 61 -1.11 10.81 -10.12
C GLU A 61 -2.01 11.91 -9.56
N PRO A 62 -2.42 12.88 -10.39
CA PRO A 62 -3.37 13.89 -9.99
C PRO A 62 -4.76 13.27 -9.73
N ARG A 63 -5.56 13.92 -8.91
CA ARG A 63 -6.91 13.49 -8.54
C ARG A 63 -7.78 13.16 -9.77
N THR A 64 -7.64 13.92 -10.84
CA THR A 64 -8.38 13.72 -12.09
C THR A 64 -8.18 12.33 -12.70
N ASN A 65 -7.01 11.72 -12.54
CA ASN A 65 -6.75 10.37 -13.05
C ASN A 65 -7.43 9.32 -12.19
N ILE A 66 -7.41 9.48 -10.87
CA ILE A 66 -8.19 8.61 -9.96
C ILE A 66 -9.68 8.69 -10.29
N ASP A 67 -10.20 9.89 -10.54
CA ASP A 67 -11.61 10.07 -10.91
C ASP A 67 -11.97 9.37 -12.23
N LYS A 68 -11.06 9.37 -13.23
CA LYS A 68 -11.26 8.59 -14.48
C LYS A 68 -11.34 7.09 -14.19
N VAL A 69 -10.45 6.56 -13.34
CA VAL A 69 -10.50 5.15 -12.91
C VAL A 69 -11.85 4.85 -12.25
N MET A 70 -12.34 5.74 -11.36
CA MET A 70 -13.63 5.55 -10.71
C MET A 70 -14.82 5.63 -11.67
N GLN A 71 -14.69 6.35 -12.80
CA GLN A 71 -15.73 6.40 -13.83
C GLN A 71 -15.77 5.14 -14.70
N THR A 72 -14.63 4.50 -14.92
CA THR A 72 -14.50 3.37 -15.84
C THR A 72 -14.66 2.00 -15.18
N MET A 73 -14.33 1.88 -13.89
CA MET A 73 -14.34 0.60 -13.17
C MET A 73 -15.69 0.30 -12.52
N ASN A 74 -16.08 -0.96 -12.53
CA ASN A 74 -17.35 -1.42 -11.96
C ASN A 74 -17.54 -1.05 -10.47
N PHE A 75 -16.46 -0.95 -9.72
CA PHE A 75 -16.46 -0.57 -8.31
C PHE A 75 -16.47 0.97 -8.09
N GLY A 76 -16.34 1.77 -9.13
CA GLY A 76 -16.13 3.21 -9.00
C GLY A 76 -17.30 3.96 -8.35
N LYS A 77 -18.55 3.58 -8.67
CA LYS A 77 -19.74 4.14 -8.01
C LYS A 77 -19.76 3.85 -6.51
N GLU A 78 -19.34 2.66 -6.13
CA GLU A 78 -19.26 2.24 -4.73
C GLU A 78 -18.17 3.01 -3.99
N TYR A 79 -16.97 3.14 -4.58
CA TYR A 79 -15.88 3.92 -4.04
C TYR A 79 -16.29 5.37 -3.77
N THR A 80 -16.87 6.05 -4.77
CA THR A 80 -17.36 7.41 -4.66
C THR A 80 -18.44 7.55 -3.57
N THR A 81 -19.30 6.55 -3.41
CA THR A 81 -20.31 6.53 -2.34
C THR A 81 -19.66 6.48 -0.96
N PHE A 82 -18.61 5.66 -0.78
CA PHE A 82 -17.88 5.58 0.48
C PHE A 82 -17.06 6.85 0.76
N GLU A 83 -16.52 7.52 -0.26
CA GLU A 83 -15.90 8.84 -0.08
C GLU A 83 -16.91 9.87 0.45
N LYS A 84 -18.09 9.98 -0.19
CA LYS A 84 -19.17 10.89 0.26
C LYS A 84 -19.61 10.60 1.69
N LYS A 85 -19.61 9.33 2.10
CA LYS A 85 -19.92 8.89 3.48
C LYS A 85 -18.74 9.04 4.45
N ASN A 86 -17.62 9.63 4.02
CA ASN A 86 -16.40 9.78 4.81
C ASN A 86 -15.87 8.45 5.40
N LYS A 87 -16.08 7.33 4.67
CA LYS A 87 -15.52 6.02 4.96
C LYS A 87 -14.19 5.79 4.23
N ILE A 88 -14.02 6.44 3.07
CA ILE A 88 -12.75 6.52 2.35
C ILE A 88 -12.35 7.99 2.26
N LYS A 89 -11.09 8.30 2.53
CA LYS A 89 -10.48 9.60 2.23
C LYS A 89 -9.38 9.41 1.22
N THR A 90 -9.44 10.14 0.10
CA THR A 90 -8.41 10.10 -0.95
C THR A 90 -7.62 11.40 -0.92
N TYR A 91 -6.31 11.30 -0.80
CA TYR A 91 -5.38 12.40 -0.95
C TYR A 91 -4.49 12.15 -2.16
N CYS A 92 -4.38 13.15 -3.03
CA CYS A 92 -3.45 13.15 -4.14
C CYS A 92 -2.47 14.29 -3.93
N PHE A 93 -1.18 14.01 -4.05
CA PHE A 93 -0.12 14.98 -3.88
C PHE A 93 0.67 15.07 -5.18
N ASP A 94 0.68 16.27 -5.76
CA ASP A 94 1.51 16.57 -6.93
C ASP A 94 2.89 17.02 -6.44
N TYR A 95 3.90 16.15 -6.57
CA TYR A 95 5.33 16.49 -6.34
C TYR A 95 5.63 17.31 -5.08
N ASN A 96 4.96 17.01 -3.97
CA ASN A 96 5.25 17.65 -2.70
C ASN A 96 6.48 17.03 -2.04
N ASP A 97 7.18 17.83 -1.24
CA ASP A 97 8.25 17.33 -0.43
C ASP A 97 7.76 16.28 0.57
N PHE A 98 8.67 15.39 0.95
CA PHE A 98 8.40 14.29 1.88
C PHE A 98 7.81 14.80 3.21
N GLU A 99 8.27 15.93 3.71
CA GLU A 99 7.87 16.47 5.02
C GLU A 99 6.40 16.90 5.01
N THR A 100 5.96 17.58 3.95
CA THR A 100 4.55 17.98 3.78
C THR A 100 3.62 16.77 3.73
N VAL A 101 3.97 15.74 2.97
CA VAL A 101 3.16 14.53 2.87
C VAL A 101 3.15 13.76 4.19
N ALA A 102 4.31 13.57 4.83
CA ALA A 102 4.42 12.92 6.12
C ALA A 102 3.62 13.66 7.21
N TYR A 103 3.70 15.00 7.25
CA TYR A 103 2.91 15.84 8.14
C TYR A 103 1.41 15.63 7.93
N LYS A 104 0.95 15.63 6.68
CA LYS A 104 -0.47 15.43 6.34
C LYS A 104 -0.97 14.06 6.78
N ILE A 105 -0.20 13.01 6.53
CA ILE A 105 -0.50 11.64 6.99
C ILE A 105 -0.62 11.60 8.51
N PHE A 106 0.38 12.14 9.19
CA PHE A 106 0.45 12.18 10.65
C PHE A 106 -0.75 12.95 11.25
N LYS A 107 -1.06 14.11 10.70
CA LYS A 107 -2.22 14.92 11.10
C LYS A 107 -3.52 14.14 10.92
N THR A 108 -3.70 13.50 9.76
CA THR A 108 -4.88 12.71 9.45
C THR A 108 -5.11 11.57 10.44
N ILE A 109 -4.03 10.85 10.81
CA ILE A 109 -4.07 9.76 11.81
C ILE A 109 -4.44 10.30 13.20
N LYS A 110 -3.90 11.45 13.59
CA LYS A 110 -4.19 12.06 14.90
C LYS A 110 -5.62 12.58 15.02
N GLU A 111 -6.15 13.19 13.96
CA GLU A 111 -7.47 13.81 13.95
C GLU A 111 -8.61 12.78 13.86
N ASP A 112 -8.37 11.61 13.29
CA ASP A 112 -9.42 10.60 13.11
C ASP A 112 -8.96 9.21 13.57
N LYS A 113 -9.16 8.91 14.84
CA LYS A 113 -8.82 7.61 15.47
C LYS A 113 -9.66 6.43 14.97
N LYS A 114 -10.63 6.67 14.09
CA LYS A 114 -11.43 5.60 13.45
C LYS A 114 -10.79 5.05 12.18
N ILE A 115 -9.69 5.65 11.71
CA ILE A 115 -8.93 5.15 10.57
C ILE A 115 -8.30 3.82 10.98
N LYS A 116 -8.49 2.81 10.12
CA LYS A 116 -7.94 1.47 10.32
C LYS A 116 -6.97 1.06 9.22
N ARG A 117 -7.23 1.49 7.98
CA ARG A 117 -6.39 1.16 6.82
C ARG A 117 -5.82 2.40 6.18
N ILE A 118 -4.55 2.33 5.82
CA ILE A 118 -3.88 3.37 5.03
C ILE A 118 -3.18 2.69 3.85
N VAL A 119 -3.37 3.24 2.66
CA VAL A 119 -2.62 2.91 1.46
C VAL A 119 -1.72 4.08 1.10
N ILE A 120 -0.48 3.80 0.70
CA ILE A 120 0.44 4.78 0.12
C ILE A 120 0.84 4.29 -1.27
N ASP A 121 0.38 4.95 -2.32
CA ASP A 121 0.53 4.58 -3.73
C ASP A 121 1.11 5.76 -4.56
N SER A 122 2.32 5.64 -5.11
CA SER A 122 3.30 4.66 -4.71
C SER A 122 4.25 5.23 -3.65
N PHE A 123 4.69 4.36 -2.76
CA PHE A 123 5.65 4.72 -1.72
C PHE A 123 7.01 5.16 -2.30
N ASN A 124 7.29 4.76 -3.54
CA ASN A 124 8.45 5.21 -4.29
C ASN A 124 8.46 6.71 -4.55
N GLY A 125 7.29 7.35 -4.61
CA GLY A 125 7.16 8.80 -4.75
C GLY A 125 7.90 9.57 -3.65
N PHE A 126 8.01 9.03 -2.44
CA PHE A 126 8.82 9.62 -1.37
C PHE A 126 10.31 9.68 -1.67
N PHE A 127 10.79 8.82 -2.57
CA PHE A 127 12.20 8.73 -2.92
C PHE A 127 12.50 9.36 -4.29
N SER A 128 11.50 9.90 -4.97
CA SER A 128 11.68 10.57 -6.26
C SER A 128 12.59 11.81 -6.17
N TYR A 129 12.68 12.42 -5.00
CA TYR A 129 13.60 13.53 -4.72
C TYR A 129 15.07 13.10 -4.74
N TYR A 130 15.35 11.82 -4.38
CA TYR A 130 16.70 11.25 -4.39
C TYR A 130 17.10 10.66 -5.75
N LYS A 131 16.53 11.15 -6.86
CA LYS A 131 16.82 10.69 -8.23
C LYS A 131 18.21 11.00 -8.74
N SER A 132 19.04 11.71 -7.99
CA SER A 132 20.46 11.84 -8.32
C SER A 132 21.17 10.51 -8.02
N SER A 133 21.99 10.08 -8.93
CA SER A 133 22.66 8.77 -9.00
C SER A 133 23.63 8.45 -7.84
N GLN A 134 23.63 9.25 -6.78
CA GLN A 134 24.44 9.03 -5.58
C GLN A 134 23.70 9.61 -4.36
N ILE A 135 22.84 8.78 -3.75
CA ILE A 135 22.34 9.09 -2.40
C ILE A 135 23.51 8.92 -1.43
N SER A 136 23.88 9.97 -0.71
CA SER A 136 24.92 9.91 0.31
C SER A 136 24.55 8.92 1.45
N ASP A 137 25.55 8.40 2.14
CA ASP A 137 25.30 7.51 3.26
C ASP A 137 24.54 8.20 4.42
N GLU A 138 24.68 9.52 4.56
CA GLU A 138 23.93 10.33 5.51
C GLU A 138 22.45 10.42 5.14
N GLU A 139 22.13 10.63 3.87
CA GLU A 139 20.75 10.65 3.36
C GLU A 139 20.09 9.26 3.52
N LYS A 140 20.81 8.18 3.22
CA LYS A 140 20.35 6.80 3.47
C LYS A 140 20.04 6.56 4.95
N LYS A 141 20.90 7.05 5.85
CA LYS A 141 20.72 6.94 7.29
C LYS A 141 19.52 7.74 7.79
N SER A 142 19.34 8.95 7.25
CA SER A 142 18.17 9.79 7.54
C SER A 142 16.88 9.13 7.09
N ALA A 143 16.80 8.66 5.85
CA ALA A 143 15.65 7.94 5.31
C ALA A 143 15.30 6.70 6.16
N ARG A 144 16.29 5.90 6.56
CA ARG A 144 16.09 4.75 7.46
C ARG A 144 15.47 5.15 8.80
N LYS A 145 15.91 6.25 9.39
CA LYS A 145 15.40 6.76 10.65
C LYS A 145 13.94 7.21 10.51
N ILE A 146 13.63 7.95 9.46
CA ILE A 146 12.27 8.42 9.17
C ILE A 146 11.32 7.24 8.95
N LEU A 147 11.71 6.26 8.13
CA LEU A 147 10.92 5.05 7.91
C LEU A 147 10.69 4.25 9.20
N SER A 148 11.73 4.12 10.02
CA SER A 148 11.61 3.42 11.30
C SER A 148 10.63 4.11 12.25
N ASN A 149 10.66 5.44 12.30
CA ASN A 149 9.74 6.23 13.12
C ASN A 149 8.29 6.14 12.59
N ALA A 150 8.10 6.22 11.27
CA ALA A 150 6.79 6.08 10.65
C ALA A 150 6.17 4.71 10.94
N PHE A 151 6.92 3.62 10.76
CA PHE A 151 6.43 2.27 11.02
C PHE A 151 6.14 2.03 12.52
N SER A 152 6.96 2.59 13.39
CA SER A 152 6.70 2.54 14.85
C SER A 152 5.41 3.28 15.21
N LEU A 153 5.15 4.43 14.56
CA LEU A 153 3.90 5.16 14.73
C LEU A 153 2.70 4.35 14.25
N PHE A 154 2.78 3.78 13.05
CA PHE A 154 1.68 3.00 12.47
C PHE A 154 1.28 1.84 13.38
N LYS A 155 2.26 1.10 13.88
CA LYS A 155 2.02 -0.01 14.82
C LYS A 155 1.43 0.47 16.16
N ARG A 156 1.92 1.58 16.70
CA ARG A 156 1.39 2.13 17.96
C ARG A 156 -0.07 2.58 17.82
N GLU A 157 -0.46 3.10 16.67
CA GLU A 157 -1.82 3.55 16.40
C GLU A 157 -2.75 2.41 15.94
N GLY A 158 -2.27 1.17 15.88
CA GLY A 158 -3.05 -0.01 15.48
C GLY A 158 -3.54 0.07 14.03
N LEU A 159 -2.69 0.55 13.12
CA LEU A 159 -3.01 0.77 11.71
C LEU A 159 -2.49 -0.35 10.84
N SER A 160 -3.31 -0.77 9.90
CA SER A 160 -2.94 -1.70 8.85
C SER A 160 -2.58 -0.93 7.58
N ILE A 161 -1.32 -1.03 7.17
CA ILE A 161 -0.72 -0.22 6.13
C ILE A 161 -0.41 -1.08 4.90
N LEU A 162 -0.79 -0.59 3.72
CA LEU A 162 -0.36 -1.15 2.44
C LEU A 162 0.54 -0.14 1.72
N LEU A 163 1.79 -0.52 1.50
CA LEU A 163 2.77 0.25 0.74
C LEU A 163 2.86 -0.31 -0.68
N VAL A 164 2.45 0.48 -1.66
CA VAL A 164 2.62 0.11 -3.07
C VAL A 164 4.03 0.49 -3.50
N LEU A 165 4.74 -0.48 -4.08
CA LEU A 165 6.15 -0.38 -4.46
C LEU A 165 6.33 -0.72 -5.94
N GLU A 166 7.21 -0.01 -6.61
CA GLU A 166 7.61 -0.36 -7.96
C GLU A 166 8.80 -1.33 -7.96
N LYS A 167 8.79 -2.26 -8.90
CA LYS A 167 9.92 -3.19 -9.12
C LYS A 167 10.87 -2.56 -10.14
N ASN A 168 11.81 -1.74 -9.67
CA ASN A 168 12.87 -1.18 -10.50
C ASN A 168 14.23 -1.22 -9.78
N ASP A 169 15.32 -1.06 -10.51
CA ASP A 169 16.69 -1.21 -9.98
C ASP A 169 17.06 -0.13 -8.96
N PHE A 170 16.56 1.10 -9.14
CA PHE A 170 16.75 2.21 -8.21
C PHE A 170 16.15 1.92 -6.83
N VAL A 171 15.07 1.18 -6.79
CA VAL A 171 14.34 0.85 -5.56
C VAL A 171 14.90 -0.40 -4.86
N LYS A 172 15.82 -1.14 -5.49
CA LYS A 172 16.38 -2.37 -4.87
C LYS A 172 16.98 -2.11 -3.49
N GLU A 173 17.75 -1.05 -3.32
CA GLU A 173 18.33 -0.71 -2.02
C GLU A 173 17.28 -0.33 -1.00
N ILE A 174 16.29 0.47 -1.38
CA ILE A 174 15.18 0.87 -0.53
C ILE A 174 14.28 -0.32 -0.23
N ASN A 175 13.98 -1.15 -1.24
CA ASN A 175 13.20 -2.37 -1.07
C ASN A 175 13.91 -3.34 -0.12
N SER A 176 15.23 -3.46 -0.16
CA SER A 176 15.97 -4.29 0.80
C SER A 176 15.77 -3.79 2.23
N LEU A 177 15.84 -2.47 2.45
CA LEU A 177 15.61 -1.86 3.77
C LEU A 177 14.17 -2.05 4.26
N LEU A 178 13.20 -1.87 3.36
CA LEU A 178 11.78 -2.05 3.65
C LEU A 178 11.46 -3.51 3.95
N THR A 179 12.03 -4.46 3.19
CA THR A 179 11.76 -5.90 3.34
C THR A 179 12.07 -6.41 4.75
N PHE A 180 13.05 -5.84 5.44
CA PHE A 180 13.33 -6.18 6.84
C PHE A 180 12.30 -5.60 7.83
N LYS A 181 11.71 -4.45 7.52
CA LYS A 181 10.82 -3.71 8.43
C LYS A 181 9.34 -4.06 8.26
N ILE A 182 8.91 -4.41 7.04
CA ILE A 182 7.51 -4.79 6.77
C ILE A 182 7.20 -6.18 7.30
N ASP A 183 5.94 -6.41 7.62
CA ASP A 183 5.45 -7.67 8.17
C ASP A 183 5.09 -8.69 7.08
N GLY A 184 4.73 -8.21 5.89
CA GLY A 184 4.46 -9.05 4.73
C GLY A 184 4.86 -8.39 3.42
N LEU A 185 5.06 -9.21 2.40
CA LEU A 185 5.33 -8.80 1.03
C LEU A 185 4.45 -9.61 0.09
N VAL A 186 3.73 -8.92 -0.77
CA VAL A 186 2.94 -9.48 -1.86
C VAL A 186 3.55 -8.99 -3.17
N GLU A 187 3.85 -9.91 -4.05
CA GLU A 187 4.40 -9.61 -5.37
C GLU A 187 3.37 -9.90 -6.46
N LEU A 188 3.09 -8.90 -7.29
CA LEU A 188 2.32 -9.05 -8.52
C LEU A 188 3.29 -9.15 -9.68
N ASP A 189 3.05 -10.11 -10.57
CA ASP A 189 3.89 -10.31 -11.75
C ASP A 189 3.05 -10.78 -12.95
N TYR A 190 3.65 -10.74 -14.13
CA TYR A 190 3.09 -11.34 -15.34
C TYR A 190 3.70 -12.72 -15.58
N ILE A 191 2.87 -13.68 -15.98
CA ILE A 191 3.29 -14.96 -16.48
C ILE A 191 2.89 -15.08 -17.96
N SER A 192 3.79 -15.55 -18.79
CA SER A 192 3.53 -15.90 -20.18
C SER A 192 3.53 -17.43 -20.34
N LEU A 193 2.35 -18.02 -20.33
CA LEU A 193 2.12 -19.46 -20.58
C LEU A 193 1.17 -19.61 -21.77
N GLY A 194 1.51 -18.97 -22.93
CA GLY A 194 0.66 -18.93 -24.10
C GLY A 194 -0.32 -17.72 -24.12
N SER A 195 -0.75 -17.25 -22.97
CA SER A 195 -1.43 -15.97 -22.77
C SER A 195 -0.70 -15.17 -21.67
N ILE A 196 -0.89 -13.85 -21.64
CA ILE A 196 -0.35 -13.01 -20.56
C ILE A 196 -1.34 -13.09 -19.39
N GLU A 197 -0.91 -13.72 -18.31
CA GLU A 197 -1.68 -13.83 -17.08
C GLU A 197 -1.00 -13.05 -15.95
N ARG A 198 -1.77 -12.69 -14.92
CA ARG A 198 -1.25 -12.04 -13.71
C ARG A 198 -1.14 -13.07 -12.61
N ARG A 199 0.01 -13.05 -11.92
CA ARG A 199 0.29 -13.92 -10.79
C ARG A 199 0.44 -13.10 -9.52
N ILE A 200 -0.05 -13.66 -8.41
CA ILE A 200 0.22 -13.17 -7.06
C ILE A 200 1.17 -14.18 -6.39
N PHE A 201 2.26 -13.67 -5.85
CA PHE A 201 3.22 -14.44 -5.06
C PHE A 201 3.41 -13.77 -3.69
N ILE A 202 3.59 -14.55 -2.63
CA ILE A 202 3.73 -14.06 -1.26
C ILE A 202 5.08 -14.49 -0.70
N PRO A 203 6.16 -13.71 -0.94
CA PRO A 203 7.50 -14.07 -0.46
C PRO A 203 7.61 -14.03 1.07
N LYS A 204 6.76 -13.24 1.72
CA LYS A 204 6.81 -13.03 3.16
C LYS A 204 5.42 -12.69 3.69
N MET A 205 5.02 -13.38 4.76
CA MET A 205 3.86 -12.99 5.56
C MET A 205 4.06 -13.51 6.99
N ARG A 206 4.40 -12.61 7.91
CA ARG A 206 4.59 -12.96 9.31
C ARG A 206 3.27 -13.47 9.90
N TRP A 207 3.37 -14.37 10.85
CA TRP A 207 2.22 -14.92 11.58
C TRP A 207 1.16 -15.59 10.68
N THR A 208 1.56 -16.08 9.52
CA THR A 208 0.70 -16.76 8.56
C THR A 208 1.35 -18.06 8.13
N LYS A 209 0.61 -19.14 8.13
CA LYS A 209 1.06 -20.37 7.49
C LYS A 209 1.05 -20.13 5.99
N GLN A 210 2.22 -20.17 5.39
CA GLN A 210 2.35 -20.09 3.94
C GLN A 210 2.12 -21.49 3.37
N TYR A 211 1.14 -21.59 2.48
CA TYR A 211 1.04 -22.73 1.61
C TYR A 211 1.84 -22.43 0.35
N ASP A 212 2.70 -23.35 -0.08
CA ASP A 212 3.54 -23.25 -1.29
C ASP A 212 2.69 -23.26 -2.58
N THR A 213 1.77 -22.34 -2.71
CA THR A 213 0.93 -22.21 -3.89
C THR A 213 1.07 -20.81 -4.47
N SER A 214 1.74 -20.73 -5.63
CA SER A 214 1.59 -19.60 -6.55
C SER A 214 0.20 -19.68 -7.22
N LEU A 215 -0.48 -18.58 -7.32
CA LEU A 215 -1.72 -18.42 -8.09
C LEU A 215 -1.44 -17.86 -9.44
#